data_1d34a85779dc42bda1c2377785e333eb
#
_entry.id   1d34a85779dc42bda1c2377785e333eb
#
_cell.length_a   1.000
_cell.length_b   1.000
_cell.length_c   1.000
_cell.angle_alpha   90.00
_cell.angle_beta   90.00
_cell.angle_gamma   90.00
#
_symmetry.space_group_name_H-M   'P 1'
#
loop_
_entity.id
_entity.type
_entity.pdbx_description
1 polymer ?
#
loop_
_entity_poly.entity_id
_entity_poly.type
_entity_poly.pdbx_seq_one_letter_code
_entity_poly.pdbx_strand_id
1 'polypeptide(L)'
;YYFSMANLLKNKNFPWVLRAAKAKPDAMFAIAGGGSLAEEAGRLGLADLPNVVYLGYVSDGEAKSLMANCRAFLFPTLYEGFGIPPLEAVACGAKQILVSDTPCMREVYGDCAGYIDLDTNPGNVDDTTPPKADPQLLLEKYSWEKSAEKLLDILKKA
;
A
#
# COMPACT_ATOMS: atom_id res chain seq x y z
N TYR A 1 6.68 -12.52 2.02
CA TYR A 1 7.19 -11.24 1.52
C TYR A 1 6.23 -10.09 1.82
N TYR A 2 6.75 -8.89 1.94
CA TYR A 2 6.00 -7.64 1.88
C TYR A 2 5.86 -7.21 0.42
N PHE A 3 4.71 -6.61 0.06
CA PHE A 3 4.47 -6.18 -1.31
C PHE A 3 4.09 -4.70 -1.37
N SER A 4 4.64 -3.97 -2.33
CA SER A 4 4.27 -2.58 -2.64
C SER A 4 4.11 -2.40 -4.14
N MET A 5 3.09 -1.65 -4.53
CA MET A 5 2.97 -1.14 -5.90
C MET A 5 3.23 0.36 -5.87
N ALA A 6 4.31 0.78 -6.52
CA ALA A 6 4.72 2.16 -6.55
C ALA A 6 5.13 2.58 -7.97
N ASN A 7 4.82 3.81 -8.33
CA ASN A 7 5.56 4.52 -9.36
C ASN A 7 6.57 5.46 -8.67
N LEU A 8 7.45 6.09 -9.44
CA LEU A 8 8.48 7.00 -8.90
C LEU A 8 7.94 8.38 -8.52
N LEU A 9 6.63 8.56 -8.40
CA LEU A 9 6.06 9.80 -7.90
C LEU A 9 6.42 9.98 -6.43
N LYS A 10 6.84 11.19 -6.09
CA LYS A 10 7.34 11.53 -4.75
C LYS A 10 6.35 11.20 -3.63
N ASN A 11 5.05 11.37 -3.89
CA ASN A 11 4.00 11.07 -2.90
C ASN A 11 3.89 9.58 -2.55
N LYS A 12 4.35 8.66 -3.41
CA LYS A 12 4.32 7.20 -3.15
C LYS A 12 5.39 6.75 -2.16
N ASN A 13 6.36 7.61 -1.84
CA ASN A 13 7.37 7.41 -0.79
C ASN A 13 8.13 6.07 -0.93
N PHE A 14 8.49 5.71 -2.16
CA PHE A 14 9.31 4.53 -2.47
C PHE A 14 10.56 4.40 -1.58
N PRO A 15 11.28 5.49 -1.22
CA PRO A 15 12.43 5.41 -0.31
C PRO A 15 12.11 4.79 1.05
N TRP A 16 10.89 4.93 1.55
CA TRP A 16 10.48 4.30 2.82
C TRP A 16 10.50 2.77 2.71
N VAL A 17 9.99 2.21 1.59
CA VAL A 17 9.97 0.74 1.36
C VAL A 17 11.39 0.18 1.33
N LEU A 18 12.33 0.89 0.70
CA LEU A 18 13.74 0.47 0.66
C LEU A 18 14.39 0.53 2.04
N ARG A 19 14.11 1.57 2.83
CA ARG A 19 14.61 1.63 4.20
C ARG A 19 14.03 0.52 5.08
N ALA A 20 12.76 0.18 4.87
CA ALA A 20 12.11 -0.94 5.55
C ALA A 20 12.77 -2.29 5.20
N ALA A 21 13.11 -2.48 3.92
CA ALA A 21 13.85 -3.67 3.48
C ALA A 21 15.26 -3.73 4.10
N LYS A 22 15.96 -2.60 4.18
CA LYS A 22 17.27 -2.51 4.82
C LYS A 22 17.21 -2.83 6.32
N ALA A 23 16.16 -2.35 7.00
CA ALA A 23 15.97 -2.57 8.44
C ALA A 23 15.55 -4.01 8.79
N LYS A 24 14.99 -4.76 7.80
CA LYS A 24 14.50 -6.14 7.99
C LYS A 24 15.09 -7.10 6.95
N PRO A 25 16.39 -7.43 7.05
CA PRO A 25 17.12 -8.22 6.04
C PRO A 25 16.67 -9.68 5.93
N ASP A 26 15.99 -10.19 6.94
CA ASP A 26 15.41 -11.53 7.01
C ASP A 26 14.06 -11.67 6.29
N ALA A 27 13.50 -10.58 5.80
CA ALA A 27 12.23 -10.56 5.07
C ALA A 27 12.42 -10.11 3.63
N MET A 28 11.68 -10.74 2.70
CA MET A 28 11.66 -10.34 1.29
C MET A 28 10.67 -9.20 1.04
N PHE A 29 11.06 -8.29 0.16
CA PHE A 29 10.24 -7.20 -0.32
C PHE A 29 10.12 -7.26 -1.84
N ALA A 30 8.90 -7.39 -2.34
CA ALA A 30 8.58 -7.35 -3.76
C ALA A 30 7.99 -5.99 -4.11
N ILE A 31 8.52 -5.34 -5.13
CA ILE A 31 8.09 -4.00 -5.54
C ILE A 31 7.74 -4.02 -7.02
N ALA A 32 6.47 -3.77 -7.33
CA ALA A 32 5.98 -3.61 -8.69
C ALA A 32 5.72 -2.13 -9.01
N GLY A 33 5.88 -1.76 -10.27
CA GLY A 33 5.54 -0.41 -10.74
C GLY A 33 6.38 0.04 -11.92
N GLY A 34 5.95 1.12 -12.55
CA GLY A 34 6.64 1.70 -13.69
C GLY A 34 7.82 2.58 -13.29
N GLY A 35 8.75 2.75 -14.23
CA GLY A 35 9.99 3.50 -14.05
C GLY A 35 11.17 2.62 -13.64
N SER A 36 12.37 3.21 -13.60
CA SER A 36 13.59 2.50 -13.20
C SER A 36 13.76 2.53 -11.67
N LEU A 37 12.98 1.70 -10.97
CA LEU A 37 13.03 1.57 -9.51
C LEU A 37 14.44 1.20 -9.00
N ALA A 38 15.16 0.36 -9.76
CA ALA A 38 16.53 -0.02 -9.42
C ALA A 38 17.52 1.15 -9.53
N GLU A 39 17.37 2.01 -10.56
CA GLU A 39 18.20 3.22 -10.70
C GLU A 39 17.93 4.22 -9.58
N GLU A 40 16.66 4.38 -9.20
CA GLU A 40 16.29 5.28 -8.10
C GLU A 40 16.84 4.75 -6.77
N ALA A 41 16.80 3.44 -6.55
CA ALA A 41 17.46 2.81 -5.41
C ALA A 41 18.97 3.10 -5.39
N GLY A 42 19.63 3.07 -6.56
CA GLY A 42 21.04 3.46 -6.71
C GLY A 42 21.31 4.90 -6.30
N ARG A 43 20.47 5.84 -6.74
CA ARG A 43 20.58 7.27 -6.35
C ARG A 43 20.42 7.49 -4.84
N LEU A 44 19.63 6.64 -4.18
CA LEU A 44 19.42 6.67 -2.74
C LEU A 44 20.49 5.93 -1.93
N GLY A 45 21.48 5.30 -2.59
CA GLY A 45 22.46 4.44 -1.92
C GLY A 45 21.87 3.17 -1.31
N LEU A 46 20.77 2.67 -1.88
CA LEU A 46 19.99 1.52 -1.41
C LEU A 46 19.83 0.46 -2.52
N ALA A 47 20.75 0.41 -3.50
CA ALA A 47 20.66 -0.51 -4.64
C ALA A 47 20.93 -1.97 -4.25
N ASP A 48 21.88 -2.18 -3.32
CA ASP A 48 22.40 -3.52 -3.00
C ASP A 48 21.66 -4.14 -1.80
N LEU A 49 20.33 -4.24 -1.92
CA LEU A 49 19.49 -4.90 -0.93
C LEU A 49 19.11 -6.31 -1.44
N PRO A 50 19.76 -7.40 -0.95
CA PRO A 50 19.57 -8.75 -1.47
C PRO A 50 18.15 -9.29 -1.23
N ASN A 51 17.41 -8.67 -0.34
CA ASN A 51 16.04 -9.02 0.02
C ASN A 51 14.98 -8.16 -0.71
N VAL A 52 15.36 -7.38 -1.74
CA VAL A 52 14.45 -6.60 -2.57
C VAL A 52 14.39 -7.19 -3.98
N VAL A 53 13.17 -7.44 -4.47
CA VAL A 53 12.91 -7.86 -5.85
C VAL A 53 12.12 -6.78 -6.57
N TYR A 54 12.72 -6.21 -7.61
CA TYR A 54 12.06 -5.25 -8.50
C TYR A 54 11.38 -6.01 -9.63
N LEU A 55 10.06 -5.97 -9.66
CA LEU A 55 9.25 -6.72 -10.63
C LEU A 55 8.96 -5.92 -11.92
N GLY A 56 9.22 -4.60 -11.89
CA GLY A 56 8.81 -3.74 -12.99
C GLY A 56 7.29 -3.67 -13.15
N TYR A 57 6.83 -3.50 -14.38
CA TYR A 57 5.40 -3.58 -14.67
C TYR A 57 4.93 -5.03 -14.58
N VAL A 58 3.83 -5.24 -13.87
CA VAL A 58 3.17 -6.53 -13.73
C VAL A 58 1.76 -6.46 -14.32
N SER A 59 1.29 -7.55 -14.90
CA SER A 59 -0.09 -7.67 -15.37
C SER A 59 -1.08 -7.66 -14.20
N ASP A 60 -2.35 -7.40 -14.48
CA ASP A 60 -3.41 -7.42 -13.45
C ASP A 60 -3.51 -8.77 -12.73
N GLY A 61 -3.31 -9.89 -13.46
CA GLY A 61 -3.31 -11.23 -12.89
C GLY A 61 -2.15 -11.46 -11.92
N GLU A 62 -0.95 -11.00 -12.27
CA GLU A 62 0.23 -11.06 -11.42
C GLU A 62 0.06 -10.16 -10.20
N ALA A 63 -0.42 -8.92 -10.38
CA ALA A 63 -0.69 -7.98 -9.29
C ALA A 63 -1.68 -8.57 -8.27
N LYS A 64 -2.79 -9.15 -8.73
CA LYS A 64 -3.76 -9.85 -7.88
C LYS A 64 -3.13 -10.99 -7.10
N SER A 65 -2.33 -11.82 -7.76
CA SER A 65 -1.62 -12.93 -7.10
C SER A 65 -0.63 -12.44 -6.06
N LEU A 66 0.14 -11.38 -6.36
CA LEU A 66 1.11 -10.78 -5.45
C LEU A 66 0.42 -10.18 -4.22
N MET A 67 -0.69 -9.47 -4.39
CA MET A 67 -1.50 -8.91 -3.31
C MET A 67 -2.08 -10.01 -2.41
N ALA A 68 -2.67 -11.05 -3.01
CA ALA A 68 -3.32 -12.14 -2.28
C ALA A 68 -2.35 -12.93 -1.37
N ASN A 69 -1.10 -13.07 -1.77
CA ASN A 69 -0.12 -13.93 -1.13
C ASN A 69 0.95 -13.18 -0.33
N CYS A 70 0.88 -11.85 -0.25
CA CYS A 70 1.84 -11.10 0.56
C CYS A 70 1.54 -11.24 2.06
N ARG A 71 2.59 -11.08 2.88
CA ARG A 71 2.46 -10.94 4.34
C ARG A 71 1.67 -9.68 4.70
N ALA A 72 2.04 -8.58 4.05
CA ALA A 72 1.32 -7.31 4.12
C ALA A 72 1.53 -6.52 2.83
N PHE A 73 0.51 -5.79 2.42
CA PHE A 73 0.61 -4.77 1.38
C PHE A 73 1.04 -3.45 1.99
N LEU A 74 2.13 -2.87 1.47
CA LEU A 74 2.72 -1.63 1.99
C LEU A 74 2.30 -0.43 1.14
N PHE A 75 1.77 0.59 1.80
CA PHE A 75 1.36 1.83 1.14
C PHE A 75 1.76 3.06 1.97
N PRO A 76 3.08 3.35 2.10
CA PRO A 76 3.61 4.43 2.93
C PRO A 76 3.55 5.79 2.23
N THR A 77 2.43 6.11 1.59
CA THR A 77 2.25 7.33 0.81
C THR A 77 2.29 8.60 1.67
N LEU A 78 2.84 9.69 1.13
CA LEU A 78 2.88 10.98 1.84
C LEU A 78 1.51 11.66 1.86
N TYR A 79 0.76 11.57 0.76
CA TYR A 79 -0.62 12.04 0.68
C TYR A 79 -1.37 11.34 -0.46
N GLU A 80 -2.68 11.24 -0.31
CA GLU A 80 -3.61 10.70 -1.30
C GLU A 80 -4.97 11.41 -1.21
N GLY A 81 -5.77 11.30 -2.30
CA GLY A 81 -7.16 11.70 -2.26
C GLY A 81 -8.09 10.62 -1.70
N PHE A 82 -7.75 9.33 -1.94
CA PHE A 82 -8.47 8.16 -1.42
C PHE A 82 -7.50 7.01 -1.09
N GLY A 83 -6.56 6.70 -1.99
CA GLY A 83 -5.61 5.60 -1.83
C GLY A 83 -6.23 4.25 -2.19
N ILE A 84 -6.68 4.06 -3.43
CA ILE A 84 -7.33 2.83 -3.91
C ILE A 84 -6.47 1.55 -3.76
N PRO A 85 -5.15 1.54 -4.00
CA PRO A 85 -4.37 0.31 -4.03
C PRO A 85 -4.46 -0.59 -2.79
N PRO A 86 -4.51 -0.10 -1.54
CA PRO A 86 -4.73 -0.99 -0.40
C PRO A 86 -6.13 -1.63 -0.39
N LEU A 87 -7.16 -0.94 -0.90
CA LEU A 87 -8.50 -1.52 -1.03
C LEU A 87 -8.51 -2.64 -2.09
N GLU A 88 -7.81 -2.44 -3.21
CA GLU A 88 -7.60 -3.47 -4.22
C GLU A 88 -6.86 -4.68 -3.64
N ALA A 89 -5.84 -4.45 -2.81
CA ALA A 89 -5.12 -5.52 -2.14
C ALA A 89 -6.06 -6.36 -1.23
N VAL A 90 -6.94 -5.71 -0.47
CA VAL A 90 -7.95 -6.39 0.34
C VAL A 90 -8.92 -7.17 -0.54
N ALA A 91 -9.41 -6.59 -1.64
CA ALA A 91 -10.28 -7.26 -2.59
C ALA A 91 -9.62 -8.49 -3.26
N CYS A 92 -8.30 -8.49 -3.38
CA CYS A 92 -7.52 -9.62 -3.87
C CYS A 92 -7.21 -10.67 -2.78
N GLY A 93 -7.55 -10.41 -1.52
CA GLY A 93 -7.35 -11.35 -0.41
C GLY A 93 -6.13 -11.07 0.47
N ALA A 94 -5.52 -9.89 0.37
CA ALA A 94 -4.47 -9.48 1.29
C ALA A 94 -4.99 -9.50 2.74
N LYS A 95 -4.26 -10.19 3.61
CA LYS A 95 -4.65 -10.36 5.03
C LYS A 95 -4.29 -9.14 5.88
N GLN A 96 -3.34 -8.35 5.43
CA GLN A 96 -2.87 -7.17 6.13
C GLN A 96 -2.51 -6.07 5.13
N ILE A 97 -2.93 -4.86 5.44
CA ILE A 97 -2.51 -3.64 4.76
C ILE A 97 -1.85 -2.71 5.77
N LEU A 98 -0.70 -2.16 5.41
CA LEU A 98 0.02 -1.16 6.19
C LEU A 98 0.04 0.14 5.40
N VAL A 99 -0.64 1.15 5.91
CA VAL A 99 -0.79 2.45 5.25
C VAL A 99 -0.18 3.56 6.11
N SER A 100 0.17 4.68 5.51
CA SER A 100 0.65 5.83 6.26
C SER A 100 -0.41 6.39 7.21
N ASP A 101 0.01 6.88 8.37
CA ASP A 101 -0.87 7.52 9.35
C ASP A 101 -1.18 8.97 8.92
N THR A 102 -2.04 9.11 7.94
CA THR A 102 -2.51 10.40 7.41
C THR A 102 -4.02 10.54 7.57
N PRO A 103 -4.56 11.76 7.61
CA PRO A 103 -6.00 11.97 7.75
C PRO A 103 -6.83 11.21 6.71
N CYS A 104 -6.41 11.21 5.44
CA CYS A 104 -7.08 10.48 4.37
C CYS A 104 -7.08 8.97 4.62
N MET A 105 -5.95 8.39 4.99
CA MET A 105 -5.87 6.95 5.28
C MET A 105 -6.69 6.57 6.51
N ARG A 106 -6.71 7.41 7.53
CA ARG A 106 -7.56 7.21 8.72
C ARG A 106 -9.05 7.26 8.38
N GLU A 107 -9.48 8.19 7.53
CA GLU A 107 -10.87 8.31 7.07
C GLU A 107 -11.31 7.08 6.26
N VAL A 108 -10.47 6.65 5.32
CA VAL A 108 -10.81 5.54 4.40
C VAL A 108 -10.74 4.20 5.12
N TYR A 109 -9.64 3.91 5.78
CA TYR A 109 -9.31 2.57 6.29
C TYR A 109 -9.67 2.34 7.74
N GLY A 110 -9.80 3.40 8.56
CA GLY A 110 -10.25 3.30 9.95
C GLY A 110 -9.47 2.26 10.75
N ASP A 111 -10.18 1.37 11.42
CA ASP A 111 -9.59 0.29 12.22
C ASP A 111 -9.15 -0.94 11.40
N CYS A 112 -9.36 -0.94 10.08
CA CYS A 112 -9.08 -2.07 9.20
C CYS A 112 -7.64 -2.12 8.67
N ALA A 113 -6.81 -1.11 8.92
CA ALA A 113 -5.43 -1.04 8.48
C ALA A 113 -4.45 -0.94 9.65
N GLY A 114 -3.23 -1.42 9.45
CA GLY A 114 -2.10 -1.05 10.26
C GLY A 114 -1.54 0.30 9.79
N TYR A 115 -1.04 1.11 10.74
CA TYR A 115 -0.61 2.48 10.44
C TYR A 115 0.88 2.68 10.66
N ILE A 116 1.49 3.33 9.68
CA ILE A 116 2.88 3.75 9.65
C ILE A 116 2.93 5.25 9.99
N ASP A 117 3.47 5.59 11.14
CA ASP A 117 3.80 6.98 11.46
C ASP A 117 5.06 7.38 10.70
N LEU A 118 4.91 8.16 9.64
CA LEU A 118 6.03 8.54 8.77
C LEU A 118 7.00 9.52 9.42
N ASP A 119 6.60 10.23 10.47
CA ASP A 119 7.44 11.21 11.18
C ASP A 119 8.42 10.51 12.12
N THR A 120 7.96 9.45 12.80
CA THR A 120 8.77 8.71 13.78
C THR A 120 9.31 7.39 13.26
N ASN A 121 8.69 6.81 12.22
CA ASN A 121 9.09 5.54 11.63
C ASN A 121 9.83 5.74 10.28
N PRO A 122 11.16 5.75 10.26
CA PRO A 122 11.94 6.00 9.05
C PRO A 122 11.98 4.82 8.06
N GLY A 123 11.37 3.66 8.41
CA GLY A 123 11.35 2.47 7.56
C GLY A 123 11.32 1.16 8.35
N ASN A 124 10.54 1.05 9.42
CA ASN A 124 10.41 -0.20 10.18
C ASN A 124 8.99 -0.76 10.08
N VAL A 125 8.82 -1.89 9.39
CA VAL A 125 7.51 -2.54 9.22
C VAL A 125 6.96 -3.18 10.49
N ASP A 126 7.80 -3.39 11.50
CA ASP A 126 7.38 -3.96 12.79
C ASP A 126 6.93 -2.86 13.77
N ASP A 127 7.31 -1.60 13.50
CA ASP A 127 6.90 -0.43 14.29
C ASP A 127 5.70 0.25 13.62
N THR A 128 4.55 -0.43 13.70
CA THR A 128 3.28 0.04 13.14
C THR A 128 2.16 -0.14 14.15
N THR A 129 1.18 0.77 14.13
CA THR A 129 -0.05 0.56 14.88
C THR A 129 -0.84 -0.58 14.23
N PRO A 130 -1.13 -1.68 14.93
CA PRO A 130 -1.83 -2.82 14.34
C PRO A 130 -3.28 -2.49 14.01
N PRO A 131 -3.89 -3.19 13.00
CA PRO A 131 -5.32 -3.10 12.75
C PRO A 131 -6.12 -3.63 13.94
N LYS A 132 -7.31 -3.08 14.15
CA LYS A 132 -8.26 -3.49 15.22
C LYS A 132 -9.46 -4.23 14.65
N ALA A 133 -9.64 -4.23 13.33
CA ALA A 133 -10.76 -4.85 12.63
C ALA A 133 -10.28 -5.61 11.38
N ASP A 134 -11.14 -6.51 10.89
CA ASP A 134 -10.86 -7.26 9.66
C ASP A 134 -10.87 -6.33 8.44
N PRO A 135 -9.82 -6.32 7.62
CA PRO A 135 -9.78 -5.53 6.38
C PRO A 135 -10.93 -5.82 5.42
N GLN A 136 -11.52 -7.01 5.44
CA GLN A 136 -12.64 -7.38 4.56
C GLN A 136 -13.89 -6.50 4.77
N LEU A 137 -14.06 -5.90 5.93
CA LEU A 137 -15.15 -4.95 6.21
C LEU A 137 -15.10 -3.71 5.31
N LEU A 138 -13.93 -3.37 4.76
CA LEU A 138 -13.78 -2.27 3.79
C LEU A 138 -14.57 -2.53 2.50
N LEU A 139 -14.68 -3.79 2.06
CA LEU A 139 -15.41 -4.15 0.84
C LEU A 139 -16.93 -4.00 1.01
N GLU A 140 -17.42 -4.08 2.24
CA GLU A 140 -18.82 -3.79 2.55
C GLU A 140 -19.09 -2.28 2.57
N LYS A 141 -18.08 -1.49 3.02
CA LYS A 141 -18.18 -0.03 3.11
C LYS A 141 -18.08 0.62 1.73
N TYR A 142 -17.18 0.13 0.87
CA TYR A 142 -16.88 0.74 -0.43
C TYR A 142 -17.30 -0.19 -1.58
N SER A 143 -18.34 0.20 -2.32
CA SER A 143 -18.84 -0.48 -3.50
C SER A 143 -19.21 0.55 -4.56
N TRP A 144 -18.90 0.25 -5.80
CA TRP A 144 -19.27 1.09 -6.94
C TRP A 144 -20.79 1.19 -7.10
N GLU A 145 -21.52 0.09 -6.85
CA GLU A 145 -22.98 0.04 -6.90
C GLU A 145 -23.58 1.02 -5.89
N LYS A 146 -23.19 0.93 -4.62
CA LYS A 146 -23.67 1.83 -3.55
C LYS A 146 -23.33 3.29 -3.85
N SER A 147 -22.17 3.54 -4.45
CA SER A 147 -21.74 4.88 -4.84
C SER A 147 -22.59 5.44 -5.97
N ALA A 148 -22.90 4.61 -6.98
CA ALA A 148 -23.76 4.96 -8.10
C ALA A 148 -25.21 5.22 -7.66
N GLU A 149 -25.76 4.35 -6.79
CA GLU A 149 -27.11 4.52 -6.21
C GLU A 149 -27.22 5.86 -5.46
N LYS A 150 -26.24 6.14 -4.59
CA LYS A 150 -26.21 7.38 -3.82
C LYS A 150 -26.10 8.62 -4.72
N LEU A 151 -25.28 8.57 -5.78
CA LEU A 151 -25.19 9.64 -6.75
C LEU A 151 -26.53 9.86 -7.49
N LEU A 152 -27.16 8.76 -7.93
CA LEU A 152 -28.45 8.81 -8.60
C LEU A 152 -29.54 9.42 -7.72
N ASP A 153 -29.54 9.08 -6.43
CA ASP A 153 -30.49 9.66 -5.46
C ASP A 153 -30.30 11.16 -5.24
N ILE A 154 -29.05 11.61 -5.26
CA ILE A 154 -28.73 13.05 -5.19
C ILE A 154 -29.25 13.77 -6.44
N LEU A 155 -28.96 13.24 -7.62
CA LEU A 155 -29.37 13.81 -8.90
C LEU A 155 -30.90 13.87 -9.08
N LYS A 156 -31.64 12.89 -8.52
CA LYS A 156 -33.12 12.90 -8.56
C LYS A 156 -33.75 13.94 -7.63
N LYS A 157 -32.99 14.44 -6.64
CA LYS A 157 -33.47 15.42 -5.65
C LYS A 157 -33.06 16.88 -6.01
N ALA A 158 -32.16 17.01 -6.97
CA ALA A 158 -31.71 18.32 -7.49
C ALA A 158 -32.64 18.82 -8.60
#